data_d8267e788f6da1caea11a5c7b34461f4
#
_entry.id   d8267e788f6da1caea11a5c7b34461f4
#
_cell.length_a   1.000
_cell.length_b   1.000
_cell.length_c   1.000
_cell.angle_alpha   90.00
_cell.angle_beta   90.00
_cell.angle_gamma   90.00
#
_symmetry.space_group_name_H-M   'P 1'
#
loop_
_entity.id
_entity.type
_entity.pdbx_description
1 polymer ?
#
loop_
_entity_poly.entity_id
_entity_poly.type
_entity_poly.pdbx_seq_one_letter_code
_entity_poly.pdbx_strand_id
1 'polypeptide(L)'
;MNEFVFKQLEFIRQLTIKAVEEISESTLDIIPAGFNNNLRWNLGHIYVVQEKFAFHFAGEPSVLPENFTRLFASGTKPADWNEETPTLEVLLAMLAEQPKRIQETLHHRLEETVNNPLTTGSGLTLSTIGEFLSYTLYHEGMHINTIKLLKRFAG
;
A
#
# COMPACT_ATOMS: atom_id res chain seq x y z
N MET A 1 15.62 17.91 -7.35
CA MET A 1 15.32 18.46 -6.04
C MET A 1 14.30 17.64 -5.24
N ASN A 2 13.50 16.82 -5.87
CA ASN A 2 12.43 16.06 -5.19
C ASN A 2 12.77 14.58 -4.92
N GLU A 3 14.05 14.25 -4.73
CA GLU A 3 14.46 12.88 -4.37
C GLU A 3 14.01 12.44 -2.97
N PHE A 4 13.60 13.39 -2.14
CA PHE A 4 13.19 13.09 -0.77
C PHE A 4 11.97 12.14 -0.72
N VAL A 5 11.00 12.31 -1.61
CA VAL A 5 9.81 11.46 -1.61
C VAL A 5 10.17 10.00 -1.86
N PHE A 6 11.09 9.70 -2.79
CA PHE A 6 11.51 8.33 -3.09
C PHE A 6 12.28 7.70 -1.93
N LYS A 7 13.17 8.47 -1.28
CA LYS A 7 13.86 8.00 -0.07
C LYS A 7 12.89 7.70 1.07
N GLN A 8 11.86 8.52 1.22
CA GLN A 8 10.82 8.31 2.23
C GLN A 8 9.93 7.11 1.89
N LEU A 9 9.56 6.91 0.62
CA LEU A 9 8.82 5.73 0.16
C LEU A 9 9.60 4.44 0.44
N GLU A 10 10.88 4.41 0.12
CA GLU A 10 11.75 3.28 0.42
C GLU A 10 11.85 3.04 1.93
N PHE A 11 12.08 4.09 2.71
CA PHE A 11 12.20 4.00 4.17
C PHE A 11 10.94 3.44 4.82
N ILE A 12 9.76 4.01 4.51
CA ILE A 12 8.51 3.56 5.13
C ILE A 12 8.17 2.12 4.72
N ARG A 13 8.47 1.75 3.47
CA ARG A 13 8.28 0.39 2.97
C ARG A 13 9.16 -0.62 3.69
N GLN A 14 10.42 -0.29 3.96
CA GLN A 14 11.30 -1.13 4.77
C GLN A 14 10.76 -1.34 6.18
N LEU A 15 10.19 -0.30 6.79
CA LEU A 15 9.53 -0.43 8.10
C LEU A 15 8.32 -1.36 8.04
N THR A 16 7.51 -1.27 6.99
CA THR A 16 6.36 -2.17 6.77
C THR A 16 6.81 -3.62 6.66
N ILE A 17 7.79 -3.89 5.80
CA ILE A 17 8.33 -5.24 5.59
C ILE A 17 8.91 -5.80 6.89
N LYS A 18 9.76 -5.03 7.56
CA LYS A 18 10.41 -5.44 8.80
C LYS A 18 9.41 -5.73 9.92
N ALA A 19 8.27 -5.06 9.93
CA ALA A 19 7.23 -5.30 10.93
C ALA A 19 6.60 -6.69 10.82
N VAL A 20 6.65 -7.34 9.65
CA VAL A 20 5.91 -8.59 9.39
C VAL A 20 6.78 -9.75 8.87
N GLU A 21 8.06 -9.55 8.55
CA GLU A 21 8.91 -10.55 7.89
C GLU A 21 9.06 -11.89 8.66
N GLU A 22 8.83 -11.88 9.97
CA GLU A 22 8.93 -13.07 10.83
C GLU A 22 7.55 -13.60 11.27
N ILE A 23 6.46 -13.07 10.71
CA ILE A 23 5.10 -13.48 11.07
C ILE A 23 4.73 -14.76 10.32
N SER A 24 4.07 -15.70 11.03
CA SER A 24 3.57 -16.92 10.40
C SER A 24 2.33 -16.64 9.52
N GLU A 25 2.11 -17.49 8.51
CA GLU A 25 0.92 -17.40 7.64
C GLU A 25 -0.38 -17.45 8.46
N SER A 26 -0.44 -18.30 9.47
CA SER A 26 -1.63 -18.39 10.34
C SER A 26 -1.88 -17.11 11.15
N THR A 27 -0.82 -16.43 11.59
CA THR A 27 -0.94 -15.16 12.33
C THR A 27 -1.40 -14.03 11.41
N LEU A 28 -1.00 -14.04 10.13
CA LEU A 28 -1.44 -13.04 9.15
C LEU A 28 -2.95 -12.96 9.02
N ASP A 29 -3.65 -14.07 9.19
CA ASP A 29 -5.09 -14.17 8.94
C ASP A 29 -5.94 -13.94 10.19
N ILE A 30 -5.34 -13.77 11.37
CA ILE A 30 -6.07 -13.50 12.59
C ILE A 30 -6.71 -12.11 12.52
N ILE A 31 -8.02 -12.07 12.77
CA ILE A 31 -8.78 -10.82 12.95
C ILE A 31 -9.01 -10.67 14.46
N PRO A 32 -8.24 -9.84 15.16
CA PRO A 32 -8.43 -9.66 16.60
C PRO A 32 -9.79 -9.03 16.93
N ALA A 33 -10.27 -9.27 18.14
CA ALA A 33 -11.51 -8.66 18.61
C ALA A 33 -11.44 -7.12 18.52
N GLY A 34 -12.48 -6.53 17.93
CA GLY A 34 -12.55 -5.08 17.71
C GLY A 34 -11.93 -4.60 16.38
N PHE A 35 -11.37 -5.50 15.58
CA PHE A 35 -10.86 -5.18 14.24
C PHE A 35 -11.73 -5.81 13.16
N ASN A 36 -11.75 -5.19 11.98
CA ASN A 36 -12.47 -5.70 10.80
C ASN A 36 -11.51 -6.31 9.75
N ASN A 37 -10.22 -6.23 9.96
CA ASN A 37 -9.19 -6.72 9.04
C ASN A 37 -8.04 -7.41 9.78
N ASN A 38 -7.08 -7.89 9.02
CA ASN A 38 -5.91 -8.61 9.50
C ASN A 38 -4.62 -8.06 8.90
N LEU A 39 -3.49 -8.66 9.24
CA LEU A 39 -2.17 -8.25 8.72
C LEU A 39 -2.10 -8.43 7.20
N ARG A 40 -2.57 -9.55 6.66
CA ARG A 40 -2.58 -9.83 5.22
C ARG A 40 -3.35 -8.77 4.43
N TRP A 41 -4.52 -8.39 4.91
CA TRP A 41 -5.31 -7.33 4.26
C TRP A 41 -4.56 -6.00 4.24
N ASN A 42 -3.93 -5.61 5.36
CA ASN A 42 -3.18 -4.34 5.43
C ASN A 42 -2.02 -4.32 4.44
N LEU A 43 -1.26 -5.41 4.32
CA LEU A 43 -0.15 -5.51 3.36
C LEU A 43 -0.62 -5.41 1.92
N GLY A 44 -1.65 -6.16 1.56
CA GLY A 44 -2.25 -6.11 0.22
C GLY A 44 -2.85 -4.74 -0.09
N HIS A 45 -3.52 -4.12 0.88
CA HIS A 45 -4.12 -2.79 0.73
C HIS A 45 -3.06 -1.70 0.51
N ILE A 46 -1.97 -1.72 1.28
CA ILE A 46 -0.82 -0.82 1.04
C ILE A 46 -0.34 -0.94 -0.40
N TYR A 47 -0.17 -2.17 -0.89
CA TYR A 47 0.29 -2.40 -2.27
C TYR A 47 -0.71 -1.87 -3.31
N VAL A 48 -1.98 -2.19 -3.17
CA VAL A 48 -3.04 -1.78 -4.12
C VAL A 48 -3.18 -0.26 -4.20
N VAL A 49 -3.20 0.42 -3.06
CA VAL A 49 -3.32 1.88 -3.02
C VAL A 49 -2.07 2.54 -3.60
N GLN A 50 -0.88 2.06 -3.24
CA GLN A 50 0.38 2.60 -3.79
C GLN A 50 0.45 2.43 -5.30
N GLU A 51 0.05 1.26 -5.82
CA GLU A 51 0.01 0.99 -7.26
C GLU A 51 -0.92 1.95 -8.00
N LYS A 52 -2.13 2.13 -7.46
CA LYS A 52 -3.11 3.05 -8.03
C LYS A 52 -2.61 4.49 -8.01
N PHE A 53 -2.08 4.95 -6.89
CA PHE A 53 -1.67 6.35 -6.71
C PHE A 53 -0.40 6.69 -7.49
N ALA A 54 0.52 5.75 -7.63
CA ALA A 54 1.75 5.97 -8.38
C ALA A 54 1.56 5.82 -9.89
N PHE A 55 0.86 4.77 -10.35
CA PHE A 55 0.84 4.42 -11.77
C PHE A 55 -0.47 4.79 -12.47
N HIS A 56 -1.62 4.43 -11.91
CA HIS A 56 -2.90 4.73 -12.57
C HIS A 56 -3.10 6.24 -12.78
N PHE A 57 -2.87 7.06 -11.74
CA PHE A 57 -3.03 8.51 -11.87
C PHE A 57 -1.95 9.18 -12.71
N ALA A 58 -0.76 8.59 -12.81
CA ALA A 58 0.29 9.05 -13.70
C ALA A 58 0.09 8.63 -15.17
N GLY A 59 -0.97 7.87 -15.46
CA GLY A 59 -1.23 7.35 -16.80
C GLY A 59 -0.30 6.20 -17.21
N GLU A 60 0.32 5.53 -16.24
CA GLU A 60 1.20 4.40 -16.46
C GLU A 60 0.48 3.05 -16.30
N PRO A 61 0.95 1.99 -16.97
CA PRO A 61 0.41 0.65 -16.78
C PRO A 61 0.57 0.17 -15.34
N SER A 62 -0.49 -0.40 -14.79
CA SER A 62 -0.48 -1.07 -13.49
C SER A 62 -0.16 -2.55 -13.63
N VAL A 63 0.58 -3.10 -12.66
CA VAL A 63 0.91 -4.54 -12.60
C VAL A 63 0.12 -5.27 -11.51
N LEU A 64 -1.03 -4.73 -11.10
CA LEU A 64 -1.88 -5.40 -10.13
C LEU A 64 -2.35 -6.77 -10.63
N PRO A 65 -2.17 -7.85 -9.84
CA PRO A 65 -2.85 -9.10 -10.10
C PRO A 65 -4.38 -8.90 -10.13
N GLU A 66 -5.07 -9.65 -10.98
CA GLU A 66 -6.51 -9.47 -11.25
C GLU A 66 -7.37 -9.49 -9.99
N ASN A 67 -7.03 -10.35 -9.02
CA ASN A 67 -7.82 -10.51 -7.79
C ASN A 67 -7.48 -9.49 -6.67
N PHE A 68 -6.37 -8.76 -6.78
CA PHE A 68 -5.91 -7.86 -5.70
C PHE A 68 -6.91 -6.76 -5.38
N THR A 69 -7.56 -6.18 -6.37
CA THR A 69 -8.59 -5.16 -6.15
C THR A 69 -9.77 -5.74 -5.37
N ARG A 70 -10.21 -6.96 -5.69
CA ARG A 70 -11.31 -7.62 -4.96
C ARG A 70 -10.92 -7.96 -3.53
N LEU A 71 -9.67 -8.37 -3.29
CA LEU A 71 -9.19 -8.75 -1.96
C LEU A 71 -8.86 -7.56 -1.07
N PHE A 72 -8.26 -6.50 -1.61
CA PHE A 72 -7.53 -5.51 -0.82
C PHE A 72 -7.91 -4.05 -1.07
N ALA A 73 -8.79 -3.73 -2.00
CA ALA A 73 -9.22 -2.35 -2.22
C ALA A 73 -9.96 -1.78 -1.01
N SER A 74 -10.04 -0.45 -0.93
CA SER A 74 -10.83 0.23 0.10
C SER A 74 -12.27 -0.31 0.13
N GLY A 75 -12.79 -0.56 1.32
CA GLY A 75 -14.14 -1.11 1.52
C GLY A 75 -14.20 -2.64 1.50
N THR A 76 -13.13 -3.34 1.13
CA THR A 76 -13.05 -4.80 1.25
C THR A 76 -12.64 -5.22 2.66
N LYS A 77 -12.90 -6.46 3.03
CA LYS A 77 -12.50 -7.03 4.32
C LYS A 77 -12.25 -8.54 4.20
N PRO A 78 -11.37 -9.11 5.04
CA PRO A 78 -11.06 -10.54 5.02
C PRO A 78 -12.26 -11.47 5.19
N ALA A 79 -13.26 -11.05 5.95
CA ALA A 79 -14.48 -11.84 6.19
C ALA A 79 -15.26 -12.17 4.89
N ASP A 80 -15.07 -11.38 3.84
CA ASP A 80 -15.75 -11.55 2.55
C ASP A 80 -14.89 -12.31 1.53
N TRP A 81 -13.67 -12.73 1.89
CA TRP A 81 -12.81 -13.47 0.96
C TRP A 81 -13.36 -14.84 0.65
N ASN A 82 -13.45 -15.15 -0.63
CA ASN A 82 -13.91 -16.43 -1.17
C ASN A 82 -12.97 -16.99 -2.24
N GLU A 83 -11.77 -16.46 -2.30
CA GLU A 83 -10.73 -16.84 -3.27
C GLU A 83 -9.36 -16.94 -2.57
N GLU A 84 -8.40 -17.55 -3.25
CA GLU A 84 -7.05 -17.72 -2.72
C GLU A 84 -6.35 -16.38 -2.54
N THR A 85 -5.69 -16.22 -1.40
CA THR A 85 -4.92 -15.02 -1.06
C THR A 85 -3.43 -15.25 -1.28
N PRO A 86 -2.66 -14.19 -1.62
CA PRO A 86 -1.21 -14.31 -1.76
C PRO A 86 -0.56 -14.66 -0.42
N THR A 87 0.52 -15.44 -0.48
CA THR A 87 1.34 -15.76 0.70
C THR A 87 2.11 -14.53 1.19
N LEU A 88 2.61 -14.58 2.44
CA LEU A 88 3.48 -13.54 2.95
C LEU A 88 4.71 -13.33 2.06
N GLU A 89 5.35 -14.41 1.63
CA GLU A 89 6.52 -14.36 0.74
C GLU A 89 6.22 -13.57 -0.55
N VAL A 90 5.10 -13.85 -1.19
CA VAL A 90 4.66 -13.14 -2.40
C VAL A 90 4.41 -11.66 -2.11
N LEU A 91 3.68 -11.35 -1.04
CA LEU A 91 3.40 -9.97 -0.64
C LEU A 91 4.68 -9.18 -0.34
N LEU A 92 5.62 -9.77 0.40
CA LEU A 92 6.89 -9.12 0.72
C LEU A 92 7.73 -8.85 -0.52
N ALA A 93 7.80 -9.79 -1.46
CA ALA A 93 8.52 -9.60 -2.72
C ALA A 93 7.91 -8.46 -3.55
N MET A 94 6.59 -8.41 -3.67
CA MET A 94 5.86 -7.36 -4.38
C MET A 94 6.07 -5.99 -3.71
N LEU A 95 5.95 -5.93 -2.39
CA LEU A 95 6.14 -4.71 -1.61
C LEU A 95 7.58 -4.17 -1.72
N ALA A 96 8.58 -5.04 -1.71
CA ALA A 96 9.99 -4.65 -1.83
C ALA A 96 10.35 -4.09 -3.21
N GLU A 97 9.71 -4.60 -4.26
CA GLU A 97 9.99 -4.19 -5.64
C GLU A 97 9.31 -2.87 -6.03
N GLN A 98 8.12 -2.60 -5.50
CA GLN A 98 7.28 -1.49 -5.91
C GLN A 98 7.94 -0.10 -5.79
N PRO A 99 8.62 0.30 -4.68
CA PRO A 99 9.27 1.60 -4.58
C PRO A 99 10.36 1.83 -5.63
N LYS A 100 11.09 0.79 -6.01
CA LYS A 100 12.12 0.87 -7.05
C LYS A 100 11.49 1.19 -8.41
N ARG A 101 10.44 0.47 -8.77
CA ARG A 101 9.70 0.70 -10.00
C ARG A 101 9.08 2.10 -10.04
N ILE A 102 8.55 2.58 -8.91
CA ILE A 102 8.05 3.95 -8.79
C ILE A 102 9.15 4.96 -9.09
N GLN A 103 10.31 4.82 -8.46
CA GLN A 103 11.43 5.73 -8.69
C GLN A 103 11.91 5.69 -10.13
N GLU A 104 12.11 4.51 -10.69
CA GLU A 104 12.56 4.34 -12.08
C GLU A 104 11.60 4.99 -13.09
N THR A 105 10.31 4.91 -12.84
CA THR A 105 9.28 5.42 -13.77
C THR A 105 9.02 6.91 -13.59
N LEU A 106 9.05 7.42 -12.36
CA LEU A 106 8.48 8.73 -12.02
C LEU A 106 9.50 9.79 -11.54
N HIS A 107 10.79 9.47 -11.44
CA HIS A 107 11.78 10.37 -10.83
C HIS A 107 11.91 11.75 -11.51
N HIS A 108 11.58 11.88 -12.78
CA HIS A 108 11.58 13.16 -13.49
C HIS A 108 10.19 13.77 -13.69
N ARG A 109 9.13 13.17 -13.12
CA ARG A 109 7.75 13.48 -13.43
C ARG A 109 6.95 14.04 -12.24
N LEU A 110 7.58 14.33 -11.12
CA LEU A 110 6.87 14.70 -9.89
C LEU A 110 6.03 15.97 -10.03
N GLU A 111 6.46 16.92 -10.85
CA GLU A 111 5.75 18.19 -11.09
C GLU A 111 4.64 18.05 -12.17
N GLU A 112 4.55 16.91 -12.84
CA GLU A 112 3.51 16.71 -13.85
C GLU A 112 2.12 16.66 -13.20
N THR A 113 1.19 17.39 -13.80
CA THR A 113 -0.23 17.34 -13.42
C THR A 113 -0.87 16.07 -13.94
N VAL A 114 -1.71 15.45 -13.13
CA VAL A 114 -2.48 14.28 -13.55
C VAL A 114 -3.73 14.71 -14.33
N ASN A 115 -4.20 13.85 -15.25
CA ASN A 115 -5.39 14.15 -16.03
C ASN A 115 -6.67 14.19 -15.18
N ASN A 116 -6.72 13.42 -14.12
CA ASN A 116 -7.88 13.31 -13.23
C ASN A 116 -7.46 13.56 -11.78
N PRO A 117 -7.44 14.83 -11.32
CA PRO A 117 -7.17 15.13 -9.91
C PRO A 117 -8.14 14.42 -8.98
N LEU A 118 -7.66 14.05 -7.80
CA LEU A 118 -8.45 13.37 -6.78
C LEU A 118 -8.62 14.27 -5.57
N THR A 119 -9.86 14.49 -5.14
CA THR A 119 -10.15 15.08 -3.82
C THR A 119 -10.45 13.98 -2.83
N THR A 120 -9.66 13.90 -1.75
CA THR A 120 -9.85 12.93 -0.67
C THR A 120 -11.13 13.21 0.10
N GLY A 121 -11.62 12.22 0.85
CA GLY A 121 -12.80 12.39 1.71
C GLY A 121 -12.66 13.49 2.77
N SER A 122 -11.42 13.85 3.14
CA SER A 122 -11.11 14.95 4.07
C SER A 122 -10.93 16.31 3.37
N GLY A 123 -11.08 16.38 2.05
CA GLY A 123 -11.07 17.63 1.28
C GLY A 123 -9.72 18.05 0.70
N LEU A 124 -8.67 17.21 0.81
CA LEU A 124 -7.40 17.47 0.16
C LEU A 124 -7.48 17.09 -1.33
N THR A 125 -7.13 18.01 -2.22
CA THR A 125 -7.03 17.72 -3.65
C THR A 125 -5.59 17.42 -4.05
N LEU A 126 -5.38 16.31 -4.73
CA LEU A 126 -4.11 15.88 -5.29
C LEU A 126 -4.15 16.08 -6.80
N SER A 127 -3.21 16.86 -7.32
CA SER A 127 -3.19 17.32 -8.72
C SER A 127 -1.91 16.98 -9.47
N THR A 128 -0.80 16.69 -8.76
CA THR A 128 0.47 16.31 -9.37
C THR A 128 0.91 14.93 -8.93
N ILE A 129 1.76 14.27 -9.73
CA ILE A 129 2.33 12.96 -9.41
C ILE A 129 3.02 12.99 -8.03
N GLY A 130 3.79 14.05 -7.75
CA GLY A 130 4.46 14.22 -6.46
C GLY A 130 3.50 14.31 -5.28
N GLU A 131 2.36 15.01 -5.44
CA GLU A 131 1.32 15.08 -4.40
C GLU A 131 0.70 13.71 -4.12
N PHE A 132 0.42 12.92 -5.16
CA PHE A 132 -0.05 11.55 -4.99
C PHE A 132 0.96 10.68 -4.24
N LEU A 133 2.24 10.72 -4.62
CA LEU A 133 3.28 9.95 -3.93
C LEU A 133 3.47 10.41 -2.48
N SER A 134 3.47 11.71 -2.24
CA SER A 134 3.55 12.27 -0.87
C SER A 134 2.38 11.82 0.00
N TYR A 135 1.16 11.80 -0.54
CA TYR A 135 -0.01 11.33 0.18
C TYR A 135 0.09 9.84 0.57
N THR A 136 0.72 9.01 -0.27
CA THR A 136 0.90 7.60 0.05
C THR A 136 1.82 7.35 1.24
N LEU A 137 2.71 8.28 1.58
CA LEU A 137 3.50 8.22 2.81
C LEU A 137 2.62 8.28 4.06
N TYR A 138 1.68 9.22 4.07
CA TYR A 138 0.68 9.33 5.13
C TYR A 138 -0.18 8.06 5.22
N HIS A 139 -0.67 7.56 4.08
CA HIS A 139 -1.50 6.37 4.00
C HIS A 139 -0.77 5.13 4.54
N GLU A 140 0.46 4.86 4.09
CA GLU A 140 1.24 3.72 4.58
C GLU A 140 1.60 3.87 6.06
N GLY A 141 1.88 5.09 6.52
CA GLY A 141 2.13 5.38 7.93
C GLY A 141 0.95 5.01 8.84
N MET A 142 -0.28 5.29 8.41
CA MET A 142 -1.48 4.86 9.13
C MET A 142 -1.58 3.33 9.21
N HIS A 143 -1.32 2.64 8.10
CA HIS A 143 -1.37 1.19 8.04
C HIS A 143 -0.25 0.51 8.83
N ILE A 144 0.95 1.08 8.88
CA ILE A 144 2.03 0.58 9.76
C ILE A 144 1.59 0.60 11.22
N ASN A 145 0.94 1.66 11.67
CA ASN A 145 0.43 1.71 13.04
C ASN A 145 -0.62 0.64 13.29
N THR A 146 -1.53 0.44 12.35
CA THR A 146 -2.53 -0.64 12.42
C THR A 146 -1.87 -2.02 12.45
N ILE A 147 -0.84 -2.25 11.63
CA ILE A 147 -0.05 -3.49 11.62
C ILE A 147 0.57 -3.77 12.98
N LYS A 148 1.16 -2.76 13.61
CA LYS A 148 1.75 -2.91 14.96
C LYS A 148 0.70 -3.28 16.01
N LEU A 149 -0.49 -2.68 15.93
CA LEU A 149 -1.60 -3.00 16.82
C LEU A 149 -2.11 -4.43 16.56
N LEU A 150 -2.35 -4.80 15.31
CA LEU A 150 -2.79 -6.15 14.94
C LEU A 150 -1.80 -7.22 15.42
N LYS A 151 -0.50 -7.01 15.24
CA LYS A 151 0.53 -7.92 15.79
C LYS A 151 0.40 -8.10 17.29
N ARG A 152 0.20 -7.00 18.01
CA ARG A 152 0.10 -7.02 19.47
C ARG A 152 -1.13 -7.79 19.96
N PHE A 153 -2.26 -7.69 19.24
CA PHE A 153 -3.53 -8.33 19.63
C PHE A 153 -3.74 -9.71 18.99
N ALA A 154 -2.98 -10.06 17.95
CA ALA A 154 -3.02 -11.40 17.37
C ALA A 154 -2.24 -12.46 18.18
N GLY A 155 -1.53 -12.03 19.19
CA GLY A 155 -0.73 -12.90 20.05
C GLY A 155 0.70 -12.91 19.64
#